data_46fb5d70154a23e77fe2bc07ae15fba3
#
_entry.id   46fb5d70154a23e77fe2bc07ae15fba3
#
_cell.length_a   1.000
_cell.length_b   1.000
_cell.length_c   1.000
_cell.angle_alpha   90.00
_cell.angle_beta   90.00
_cell.angle_gamma   90.00
#
_symmetry.space_group_name_H-M   'P 1'
#
loop_
_entity.id
_entity.type
_entity.pdbx_description
1 polymer ?
#
loop_
_entity_poly.entity_id
_entity_poly.type
_entity_poly.pdbx_seq_one_letter_code
_entity_poly.pdbx_strand_id
1 'polypeptide(L)'
;FGWGWADPLASIIVAILVIRSGYNVTKDSIHILMEGTPENIDVSDIIRTIEGTEGIQNIHDLHIWSITSGLNALSCHAVVDDQLTISESENILRKIEHELEHKGITHVTIQMETEAHNHDNAILCQPKMEKQRDHHHH
;
A
#
# COMPACT_ATOMS: atom_id res chain seq x y z
N PHE A 1 18.72 -52.05 17.99
CA PHE A 1 17.51 -51.34 18.43
C PHE A 1 16.59 -51.14 17.24
N GLY A 2 15.42 -51.79 17.24
CA GLY A 2 14.45 -51.75 16.15
C GLY A 2 13.65 -50.47 16.10
N TRP A 3 14.28 -49.37 15.77
CA TRP A 3 13.64 -48.05 15.54
C TRP A 3 13.21 -47.89 14.08
N GLY A 4 12.79 -48.96 13.43
CA GLY A 4 12.35 -48.94 12.03
C GLY A 4 11.15 -48.03 11.75
N TRP A 5 10.44 -47.57 12.77
CA TRP A 5 9.35 -46.57 12.67
C TRP A 5 9.83 -45.11 12.75
N ALA A 6 11.07 -44.89 13.22
CA ALA A 6 11.60 -43.52 13.38
C ALA A 6 11.84 -42.83 12.04
N ASP A 7 12.34 -43.53 11.04
CA ASP A 7 12.58 -42.98 9.69
C ASP A 7 11.28 -42.58 8.99
N PRO A 8 10.20 -43.41 8.95
CA PRO A 8 8.92 -42.97 8.41
C PRO A 8 8.32 -41.78 9.17
N LEU A 9 8.43 -41.75 10.50
CA LEU A 9 7.93 -40.65 11.32
C LEU A 9 8.69 -39.33 11.02
N ALA A 10 10.02 -39.43 10.97
CA ALA A 10 10.84 -38.26 10.62
C ALA A 10 10.51 -37.74 9.22
N SER A 11 10.31 -38.62 8.25
CA SER A 11 9.92 -38.24 6.87
C SER A 11 8.57 -37.53 6.82
N ILE A 12 7.58 -37.99 7.62
CA ILE A 12 6.27 -37.35 7.70
C ILE A 12 6.40 -35.96 8.33
N ILE A 13 7.18 -35.81 9.40
CA ILE A 13 7.40 -34.50 10.06
C ILE A 13 8.05 -33.53 9.07
N VAL A 14 9.09 -33.94 8.36
CA VAL A 14 9.76 -33.12 7.35
C VAL A 14 8.81 -32.75 6.25
N ALA A 15 8.00 -33.70 5.75
CA ALA A 15 7.01 -33.40 4.70
C ALA A 15 6.00 -32.35 5.15
N ILE A 16 5.48 -32.42 6.38
CA ILE A 16 4.56 -31.43 6.94
C ILE A 16 5.23 -30.04 7.01
N LEU A 17 6.48 -29.98 7.49
CA LEU A 17 7.23 -28.73 7.59
C LEU A 17 7.46 -28.10 6.21
N VAL A 18 7.81 -28.91 5.21
CA VAL A 18 8.01 -28.43 3.82
C VAL A 18 6.71 -27.91 3.22
N ILE A 19 5.60 -28.65 3.38
CA ILE A 19 4.28 -28.22 2.90
C ILE A 19 3.86 -26.90 3.55
N ARG A 20 4.03 -26.80 4.87
CA ARG A 20 3.69 -25.56 5.61
C ARG A 20 4.55 -24.38 5.14
N SER A 21 5.84 -24.58 4.96
CA SER A 21 6.76 -23.56 4.48
C SER A 21 6.40 -23.13 3.05
N GLY A 22 6.15 -24.07 2.16
CA GLY A 22 5.71 -23.81 0.80
C GLY A 22 4.40 -23.03 0.73
N TYR A 23 3.44 -23.37 1.58
CA TYR A 23 2.17 -22.64 1.66
C TYR A 23 2.38 -21.18 2.09
N ASN A 24 3.19 -20.92 3.13
CA ASN A 24 3.46 -19.57 3.58
C ASN A 24 4.15 -18.73 2.50
N VAL A 25 5.19 -19.26 1.86
CA VAL A 25 5.90 -18.57 0.78
C VAL A 25 4.95 -18.26 -0.39
N THR A 26 4.08 -19.20 -0.74
CA THR A 26 3.09 -18.99 -1.82
C THR A 26 2.09 -17.91 -1.44
N LYS A 27 1.55 -17.93 -0.23
CA LYS A 27 0.63 -16.91 0.28
C LYS A 27 1.26 -15.52 0.23
N ASP A 28 2.48 -15.37 0.74
CA ASP A 28 3.19 -14.09 0.76
C ASP A 28 3.48 -13.58 -0.66
N SER A 29 3.87 -14.48 -1.56
CA SER A 29 4.10 -14.16 -2.97
C SER A 29 2.83 -13.67 -3.67
N ILE A 30 1.70 -14.34 -3.44
CA ILE A 30 0.41 -13.92 -3.99
C ILE A 30 0.02 -12.55 -3.42
N HIS A 31 0.20 -12.33 -2.12
CA HIS A 31 -0.11 -11.04 -1.49
C HIS A 31 0.67 -9.88 -2.13
N ILE A 32 1.97 -10.07 -2.39
CA ILE A 32 2.80 -9.08 -3.08
C ILE A 32 2.33 -8.88 -4.53
N LEU A 33 2.07 -9.96 -5.28
CA LEU A 33 1.61 -9.88 -6.67
C LEU A 33 0.24 -9.20 -6.82
N MET A 34 -0.60 -9.28 -5.80
CA MET A 34 -1.90 -8.60 -5.77
C MET A 34 -1.83 -7.17 -5.21
N GLU A 35 -0.62 -6.63 -5.04
CA GLU A 35 -0.41 -5.28 -4.49
C GLU A 35 -1.12 -5.07 -3.14
N GLY A 36 -1.11 -6.11 -2.31
CA GLY A 36 -1.75 -6.06 -1.00
C GLY A 36 -1.09 -5.04 -0.08
N THR A 37 -1.90 -4.36 0.73
CA THR A 37 -1.39 -3.46 1.77
C THR A 37 -0.54 -4.24 2.77
N PRO A 38 0.70 -3.81 3.07
CA PRO A 38 1.58 -4.50 4.00
C PRO A 38 0.95 -4.62 5.39
N GLU A 39 0.98 -5.81 5.98
CA GLU A 39 0.41 -6.07 7.31
C GLU A 39 1.10 -5.28 8.45
N ASN A 40 2.34 -4.84 8.23
CA ASN A 40 3.16 -4.11 9.20
C ASN A 40 3.04 -2.58 9.09
N ILE A 41 2.18 -2.06 8.21
CA ILE A 41 1.98 -0.62 8.03
C ILE A 41 0.64 -0.20 8.65
N ASP A 42 0.68 0.76 9.57
CA ASP A 42 -0.52 1.41 10.10
C ASP A 42 -0.95 2.54 9.14
N VAL A 43 -1.93 2.24 8.31
CA VAL A 43 -2.49 3.18 7.32
C VAL A 43 -3.00 4.46 7.99
N SER A 44 -3.60 4.35 9.19
CA SER A 44 -4.13 5.51 9.91
C SER A 44 -3.01 6.44 10.39
N ASP A 45 -1.86 5.88 10.76
CA ASP A 45 -0.69 6.64 11.16
C ASP A 45 -0.04 7.33 9.95
N ILE A 46 -0.01 6.67 8.79
CA ILE A 46 0.44 7.27 7.53
C ILE A 46 -0.43 8.47 7.14
N ILE A 47 -1.75 8.32 7.16
CA ILE A 47 -2.70 9.40 6.86
C ILE A 47 -2.44 10.60 7.77
N ARG A 48 -2.38 10.38 9.08
CA ARG A 48 -2.11 11.46 10.06
C ARG A 48 -0.77 12.15 9.83
N THR A 49 0.24 11.42 9.41
CA THR A 49 1.57 11.97 9.13
C THR A 49 1.53 12.91 7.92
N ILE A 50 0.87 12.50 6.85
CA ILE A 50 0.78 13.32 5.64
C ILE A 50 -0.11 14.56 5.89
N GLU A 51 -1.30 14.38 6.46
CA GLU A 51 -2.23 15.47 6.78
C GLU A 51 -1.67 16.45 7.83
N GLY A 52 -0.83 15.96 8.74
CA GLY A 52 -0.16 16.79 9.73
C GLY A 52 1.01 17.62 9.18
N THR A 53 1.41 17.41 7.94
CA THR A 53 2.50 18.16 7.33
C THR A 53 2.03 19.55 6.91
N GLU A 54 2.75 20.59 7.36
CA GLU A 54 2.45 21.97 7.02
C GLU A 54 2.42 22.20 5.50
N GLY A 55 1.33 22.74 4.99
CA GLY A 55 1.11 22.99 3.56
C GLY A 55 0.18 21.98 2.90
N ILE A 56 -0.15 20.86 3.57
CA ILE A 56 -1.17 19.91 3.11
C ILE A 56 -2.52 20.31 3.73
N GLN A 57 -3.55 20.43 2.91
CA GLN A 57 -4.91 20.73 3.34
C GLN A 57 -5.77 19.48 3.48
N ASN A 58 -5.59 18.52 2.58
CA ASN A 58 -6.32 17.26 2.55
C ASN A 58 -5.56 16.23 1.70
N ILE A 59 -5.86 14.94 1.88
CA ILE A 59 -5.38 13.86 1.02
C ILE A 59 -6.54 12.98 0.57
N HIS A 60 -6.42 12.40 -0.61
CA HIS A 60 -7.37 11.44 -1.16
C HIS A 60 -6.67 10.46 -2.10
N ASP A 61 -7.37 9.42 -2.50
CA ASP A 61 -6.87 8.36 -3.41
C ASP A 61 -5.56 7.73 -2.94
N LEU A 62 -5.53 7.38 -1.63
CA LEU A 62 -4.36 6.78 -1.01
C LEU A 62 -4.26 5.29 -1.34
N HIS A 63 -3.13 4.90 -1.89
CA HIS A 63 -2.74 3.51 -2.14
C HIS A 63 -1.42 3.20 -1.44
N ILE A 64 -1.35 2.06 -0.77
CA ILE A 64 -0.13 1.55 -0.15
C ILE A 64 0.01 0.08 -0.52
N TRP A 65 1.16 -0.32 -1.08
CA TRP A 65 1.40 -1.70 -1.48
C TRP A 65 2.87 -2.11 -1.27
N SER A 66 3.12 -3.41 -1.25
CA SER A 66 4.47 -3.96 -1.22
C SER A 66 4.98 -4.20 -2.64
N ILE A 67 6.14 -3.65 -2.98
CA ILE A 67 6.85 -3.95 -4.23
C ILE A 67 7.58 -5.28 -4.09
N THR A 68 8.21 -5.48 -2.94
CA THR A 68 8.87 -6.73 -2.56
C THR A 68 8.95 -6.80 -1.03
N SER A 69 9.44 -7.89 -0.50
CA SER A 69 9.59 -8.06 0.96
C SER A 69 10.43 -6.93 1.55
N GLY A 70 9.82 -6.10 2.39
CA GLY A 70 10.48 -4.97 3.06
C GLY A 70 10.61 -3.68 2.25
N LEU A 71 10.12 -3.64 1.00
CA LEU A 71 10.06 -2.43 0.20
C LEU A 71 8.60 -2.08 -0.10
N ASN A 72 8.10 -1.04 0.55
CA ASN A 72 6.73 -0.58 0.42
C ASN A 72 6.67 0.74 -0.34
N ALA A 73 5.62 0.88 -1.14
CA ALA A 73 5.33 2.06 -1.92
C ALA A 73 4.01 2.70 -1.49
N LEU A 74 3.91 4.00 -1.73
CA LEU A 74 2.73 4.79 -1.50
C LEU A 74 2.48 5.70 -2.68
N SER A 75 1.23 5.83 -3.07
CA SER A 75 0.76 6.92 -3.91
C SER A 75 -0.47 7.56 -3.30
N CYS A 76 -0.59 8.88 -3.42
CA CYS A 76 -1.79 9.62 -3.05
C CYS A 76 -1.87 10.96 -3.79
N HIS A 77 -3.05 11.56 -3.72
CA HIS A 77 -3.26 12.95 -4.11
C HIS A 77 -3.29 13.82 -2.85
N ALA A 78 -2.60 14.96 -2.90
CA ALA A 78 -2.54 15.91 -1.79
C ALA A 78 -3.00 17.29 -2.26
N VAL A 79 -4.01 17.81 -1.59
CA VAL A 79 -4.53 19.16 -1.84
C VAL A 79 -3.65 20.17 -1.12
N VAL A 80 -3.16 21.14 -1.89
CA VAL A 80 -2.28 22.22 -1.43
C VAL A 80 -2.81 23.57 -1.87
N ASP A 81 -2.23 24.65 -1.33
CA ASP A 81 -2.56 26.01 -1.72
C ASP A 81 -2.15 26.29 -3.17
N ASP A 82 -2.97 27.00 -3.93
CA ASP A 82 -2.74 27.34 -5.34
C ASP A 82 -1.62 28.37 -5.55
N GLN A 83 -1.17 29.02 -4.48
CA GLN A 83 -0.06 29.98 -4.51
C GLN A 83 1.31 29.32 -4.26
N LEU A 84 1.37 28.01 -3.98
CA LEU A 84 2.63 27.31 -3.74
C LEU A 84 3.49 27.27 -5.00
N THR A 85 4.74 27.64 -4.85
CA THR A 85 5.74 27.47 -5.89
C THR A 85 6.20 25.99 -5.96
N ILE A 86 6.76 25.59 -7.10
CA ILE A 86 7.33 24.25 -7.25
C ILE A 86 8.38 23.95 -6.17
N SER A 87 9.22 24.94 -5.82
CA SER A 87 10.25 24.79 -4.80
C SER A 87 9.67 24.56 -3.40
N GLU A 88 8.58 25.22 -3.05
CA GLU A 88 7.87 25.00 -1.79
C GLU A 88 7.22 23.64 -1.76
N SER A 89 6.59 23.20 -2.85
CA SER A 89 6.02 21.87 -3.02
C SER A 89 7.06 20.76 -2.85
N GLU A 90 8.27 20.93 -3.43
CA GLU A 90 9.38 19.99 -3.23
C GLU A 90 9.84 19.92 -1.78
N ASN A 91 9.85 21.03 -1.05
CA ASN A 91 10.22 21.04 0.36
C ASN A 91 9.19 20.30 1.23
N ILE A 92 7.90 20.45 0.93
CA ILE A 92 6.81 19.71 1.58
C ILE A 92 6.98 18.21 1.30
N LEU A 93 7.18 17.84 0.03
CA LEU A 93 7.37 16.45 -0.38
C LEU A 93 8.55 15.79 0.34
N ARG A 94 9.70 16.45 0.41
CA ARG A 94 10.89 15.93 1.13
C ARG A 94 10.63 15.68 2.62
N LYS A 95 9.86 16.55 3.27
CA LYS A 95 9.47 16.33 4.67
C LYS A 95 8.61 15.08 4.81
N ILE A 96 7.62 14.94 3.94
CA ILE A 96 6.73 13.76 3.93
C ILE A 96 7.53 12.48 3.65
N GLU A 97 8.39 12.47 2.63
CA GLU A 97 9.23 11.33 2.28
C GLU A 97 10.09 10.89 3.47
N HIS A 98 10.73 11.84 4.16
CA HIS A 98 11.56 11.55 5.33
C HIS A 98 10.77 10.91 6.47
N GLU A 99 9.59 11.44 6.81
CA GLU A 99 8.72 10.89 7.84
C GLU A 99 8.18 9.50 7.48
N LEU A 100 7.82 9.29 6.21
CA LEU A 100 7.29 8.03 5.71
C LEU A 100 8.36 6.93 5.64
N GLU A 101 9.62 7.29 5.34
CA GLU A 101 10.75 6.36 5.36
C GLU A 101 10.93 5.73 6.74
N HIS A 102 10.83 6.52 7.82
CA HIS A 102 10.87 6.03 9.19
C HIS A 102 9.69 5.11 9.55
N LYS A 103 8.61 5.17 8.79
CA LYS A 103 7.41 4.32 8.95
C LYS A 103 7.40 3.10 8.00
N GLY A 104 8.49 2.88 7.26
CA GLY A 104 8.66 1.72 6.39
C GLY A 104 8.10 1.89 4.97
N ILE A 105 7.81 3.13 4.55
CA ILE A 105 7.48 3.48 3.16
C ILE A 105 8.73 4.05 2.50
N THR A 106 9.29 3.35 1.53
CA THR A 106 10.56 3.72 0.88
C THR A 106 10.39 4.32 -0.51
N HIS A 107 9.21 4.19 -1.09
CA HIS A 107 8.90 4.79 -2.39
C HIS A 107 7.59 5.57 -2.29
N VAL A 108 7.66 6.88 -2.50
CA VAL A 108 6.53 7.80 -2.33
C VAL A 108 6.27 8.53 -3.63
N THR A 109 5.02 8.56 -4.07
CA THR A 109 4.55 9.36 -5.19
C THR A 109 3.35 10.16 -4.74
N ILE A 110 3.47 11.48 -4.64
CA ILE A 110 2.38 12.36 -4.26
C ILE A 110 2.08 13.31 -5.43
N GLN A 111 0.86 13.24 -5.92
CA GLN A 111 0.35 14.20 -6.87
C GLN A 111 -0.21 15.40 -6.09
N MET A 112 0.43 16.56 -6.23
CA MET A 112 -0.08 17.78 -5.61
C MET A 112 -1.15 18.42 -6.49
N GLU A 113 -2.28 18.75 -5.87
CA GLU A 113 -3.46 19.32 -6.53
C GLU A 113 -3.96 20.54 -5.78
N THR A 114 -4.69 21.40 -6.47
CA THR A 114 -5.40 22.52 -5.85
C THR A 114 -6.88 22.17 -5.71
N GLU A 115 -7.62 22.87 -4.84
CA GLU A 115 -9.07 22.66 -4.67
C GLU A 115 -9.89 22.77 -5.97
N ALA A 116 -9.36 23.47 -6.97
CA ALA A 116 -10.03 23.61 -8.28
C ALA A 116 -10.08 22.29 -9.06
N HIS A 117 -9.27 21.31 -8.72
CA HIS A 117 -9.19 19.99 -9.38
C HIS A 117 -9.95 18.93 -8.57
N ASN A 118 -11.26 19.15 -8.40
CA ASN A 118 -12.08 18.35 -7.50
C ASN A 118 -12.39 16.97 -8.08
N HIS A 119 -11.65 15.96 -7.66
CA HIS A 119 -12.02 14.53 -7.76
C HIS A 119 -12.69 14.09 -6.46
N ASP A 120 -13.42 12.95 -6.49
CA ASP A 120 -14.10 12.39 -5.31
C ASP A 120 -13.20 12.38 -4.06
N ASN A 121 -13.63 13.04 -2.99
CA ASN A 121 -12.92 13.19 -1.72
C ASN A 121 -12.81 11.88 -0.89
N ALA A 122 -12.82 10.71 -1.52
CA ALA A 122 -12.64 9.47 -0.81
C ALA A 122 -11.14 9.22 -0.53
N ILE A 123 -10.75 9.12 0.74
CA ILE A 123 -9.37 8.84 1.15
C ILE A 123 -8.86 7.52 0.54
N LEU A 124 -9.73 6.51 0.43
CA LEU A 124 -9.43 5.25 -0.23
C LEU A 124 -10.17 5.19 -1.58
N CYS A 125 -9.44 4.84 -2.64
CA CYS A 125 -10.01 4.70 -3.97
C CYS A 125 -11.18 3.72 -3.97
N GLN A 126 -12.37 4.21 -4.29
CA GLN A 126 -13.52 3.36 -4.60
C GLN A 126 -13.71 3.38 -6.11
N PRO A 127 -13.45 2.26 -6.82
CA PRO A 127 -13.69 2.21 -8.26
C PRO A 127 -15.16 2.50 -8.52
N LYS A 128 -15.45 3.58 -9.26
CA LYS A 128 -16.80 3.85 -9.77
C LYS A 128 -17.14 2.71 -10.73
N MET A 129 -17.98 1.78 -10.29
CA MET A 129 -18.64 0.87 -11.22
C MET A 129 -19.60 1.68 -12.06
N GLU A 130 -19.18 2.03 -13.26
CA GLU A 130 -20.03 2.66 -14.26
C GLU A 130 -21.19 1.68 -14.55
N LYS A 131 -22.41 2.05 -14.14
CA LYS A 131 -23.61 1.31 -14.51
C LYS A 131 -23.68 1.33 -16.04
N GLN A 132 -23.41 0.19 -16.67
CA GLN A 132 -23.75 -0.02 -18.09
C GLN A 132 -25.22 0.37 -18.27
N ARG A 133 -25.44 1.48 -18.98
CA ARG A 133 -26.77 1.84 -19.47
C ARG A 133 -27.10 0.84 -20.56
N ASP A 134 -28.00 -0.09 -20.24
CA ASP A 134 -28.64 -0.94 -21.23
C ASP A 134 -29.37 -0.05 -22.25
N HIS A 135 -28.75 0.13 -23.39
CA HIS A 135 -29.42 0.65 -24.56
C HIS A 135 -30.22 -0.48 -25.18
N HIS A 136 -31.47 -0.66 -24.70
CA HIS A 136 -32.49 -1.36 -25.46
C HIS A 136 -32.93 -0.47 -26.61
N HIS A 137 -32.46 -0.78 -27.82
CA HIS A 137 -33.06 -0.30 -29.06
C HIS A 137 -34.26 -1.21 -29.38
N HIS A 138 -35.43 -0.61 -29.43
CA HIS A 138 -36.58 -1.13 -30.13
C HIS A 138 -36.46 -0.94 -31.64
#